data_371e18f68b0dc978af36982a6e7f3c32
#
_entry.id   371e18f68b0dc978af36982a6e7f3c32
#
_cell.length_a   1.000
_cell.length_b   1.000
_cell.length_c   1.000
_cell.angle_alpha   90.00
_cell.angle_beta   90.00
_cell.angle_gamma   90.00
#
_symmetry.space_group_name_H-M   'P 1'
#
loop_
_entity.id
_entity.type
_entity.pdbx_description
1 polymer ?
#
loop_
_entity_poly.entity_id
_entity_poly.type
_entity_poly.pdbx_seq_one_letter_code
_entity_poly.pdbx_strand_id
1 'polypeptide(L)'
;DVERLQFSDKKVALDFSANALETLQFIGVIAPALQGNLNVRGTVLSLFDQGKSMQEMSQLALDLGLITSDNTALAKTVFKNVFNTTADPDQNLTNALVEFIEQNGDAKFLATVAGLNINVDLVGLQQSGMEFI
;
A
#
# COMPACT_ATOMS: atom_id res chain seq x y z
N ASP A 1 -17.12 -16.30 -9.88
CA ASP A 1 -17.37 -15.45 -8.70
C ASP A 1 -17.58 -14.02 -9.12
N VAL A 2 -18.51 -13.36 -8.46
CA VAL A 2 -18.81 -11.95 -8.74
C VAL A 2 -18.23 -11.11 -7.60
N GLU A 3 -16.98 -10.79 -7.70
CA GLU A 3 -16.28 -9.98 -6.71
C GLU A 3 -16.05 -8.56 -7.20
N ARG A 4 -16.42 -8.29 -8.45
CA ARG A 4 -16.32 -6.95 -9.06
C ARG A 4 -17.68 -6.55 -9.60
N LEU A 5 -18.15 -5.37 -9.18
CA LEU A 5 -19.39 -4.78 -9.67
C LEU A 5 -19.04 -3.54 -10.50
N GLN A 6 -19.72 -3.35 -11.61
CA GLN A 6 -19.49 -2.22 -12.51
C GLN A 6 -20.76 -1.37 -12.61
N PHE A 7 -20.59 -0.08 -12.34
CA PHE A 7 -21.62 0.95 -12.53
C PHE A 7 -21.21 1.86 -13.68
N SER A 8 -22.08 2.81 -14.05
CA SER A 8 -21.81 3.69 -15.19
C SER A 8 -20.57 4.57 -14.99
N ASP A 9 -20.24 4.93 -13.76
CA ASP A 9 -19.16 5.87 -13.44
C ASP A 9 -18.09 5.30 -12.53
N LYS A 10 -18.32 4.13 -11.94
CA LYS A 10 -17.36 3.50 -11.02
C LYS A 10 -17.59 2.01 -10.91
N LYS A 11 -16.64 1.32 -10.31
CA LYS A 11 -16.69 -0.10 -10.02
C LYS A 11 -16.49 -0.33 -8.53
N VAL A 12 -16.90 -1.49 -8.04
CA VAL A 12 -16.75 -1.86 -6.62
C VAL A 12 -16.13 -3.24 -6.54
N ALA A 13 -15.06 -3.36 -5.76
CA ALA A 13 -14.44 -4.64 -5.45
C ALA A 13 -14.94 -5.14 -4.10
N LEU A 14 -15.44 -6.35 -4.08
CA LEU A 14 -16.00 -6.97 -2.88
C LEU A 14 -15.09 -8.00 -2.22
N ASP A 15 -13.96 -8.33 -2.84
CA ASP A 15 -13.00 -9.32 -2.33
C ASP A 15 -12.03 -8.70 -1.31
N PHE A 16 -12.60 -8.24 -0.22
CA PHE A 16 -11.86 -7.49 0.79
C PHE A 16 -10.79 -8.30 1.54
N SER A 17 -10.76 -9.61 1.36
CA SER A 17 -9.73 -10.47 1.95
C SER A 17 -8.54 -10.73 1.02
N ALA A 18 -8.55 -10.18 -0.18
CA ALA A 18 -7.56 -10.44 -1.21
C ALA A 18 -7.09 -9.11 -1.85
N ASN A 19 -7.27 -8.98 -3.16
CA ASN A 19 -6.66 -7.90 -3.92
C ASN A 19 -7.18 -6.51 -3.57
N ALA A 20 -8.43 -6.37 -3.15
CA ALA A 20 -8.96 -5.08 -2.72
C ALA A 20 -8.27 -4.57 -1.46
N LEU A 21 -8.09 -5.44 -0.47
CA LEU A 21 -7.37 -5.10 0.75
C LEU A 21 -5.91 -4.75 0.44
N GLU A 22 -5.24 -5.59 -0.34
CA GLU A 22 -3.84 -5.36 -0.72
C GLU A 22 -3.67 -4.04 -1.47
N THR A 23 -4.64 -3.68 -2.32
CA THR A 23 -4.64 -2.40 -3.04
C THR A 23 -4.60 -1.23 -2.06
N LEU A 24 -5.49 -1.23 -1.08
CA LEU A 24 -5.54 -0.16 -0.09
C LEU A 24 -4.30 -0.14 0.80
N GLN A 25 -3.81 -1.30 1.21
CA GLN A 25 -2.59 -1.42 1.99
C GLN A 25 -1.38 -0.87 1.25
N PHE A 26 -1.23 -1.25 -0.02
CA PHE A 26 -0.12 -0.79 -0.84
C PHE A 26 -0.12 0.73 -1.01
N ILE A 27 -1.26 1.28 -1.43
CA ILE A 27 -1.38 2.73 -1.66
C ILE A 27 -1.14 3.49 -0.35
N GLY A 28 -1.65 2.97 0.77
CA GLY A 28 -1.47 3.60 2.08
C GLY A 28 -0.03 3.69 2.54
N VAL A 29 0.82 2.77 2.12
CA VAL A 29 2.26 2.79 2.45
C VAL A 29 3.04 3.66 1.47
N ILE A 30 2.73 3.57 0.18
CA ILE A 30 3.51 4.24 -0.87
C ILE A 30 3.09 5.70 -1.04
N ALA A 31 1.79 5.96 -1.08
CA ALA A 31 1.25 7.29 -1.38
C ALA A 31 -0.14 7.45 -0.74
N PRO A 32 -0.20 7.61 0.59
CA PRO A 32 -1.48 7.62 1.31
C PRO A 32 -2.43 8.72 0.83
N ALA A 33 -1.91 9.82 0.31
CA ALA A 33 -2.75 10.88 -0.24
C ALA A 33 -3.56 10.42 -1.46
N LEU A 34 -3.14 9.35 -2.13
CA LEU A 34 -3.83 8.79 -3.28
C LEU A 34 -4.74 7.63 -2.93
N GLN A 35 -4.81 7.23 -1.66
CA GLN A 35 -5.62 6.07 -1.25
C GLN A 35 -7.11 6.23 -1.58
N GLY A 36 -7.61 7.47 -1.61
CA GLY A 36 -8.98 7.76 -2.02
C GLY A 36 -9.17 7.98 -3.52
N ASN A 37 -8.12 7.92 -4.32
CA ASN A 37 -8.21 8.18 -5.76
C ASN A 37 -8.69 6.94 -6.49
N LEU A 38 -9.85 7.02 -7.13
CA LEU A 38 -10.49 5.86 -7.75
C LEU A 38 -9.71 5.33 -8.95
N ASN A 39 -9.06 6.20 -9.74
CA ASN A 39 -8.23 5.77 -10.87
C ASN A 39 -6.98 5.01 -10.39
N VAL A 40 -6.35 5.50 -9.33
CA VAL A 40 -5.17 4.84 -8.74
C VAL A 40 -5.56 3.48 -8.18
N ARG A 41 -6.68 3.41 -7.46
CA ARG A 41 -7.22 2.13 -6.95
C ARG A 41 -7.43 1.13 -8.09
N GLY A 42 -8.04 1.57 -9.18
CA GLY A 42 -8.30 0.69 -10.32
C GLY A 42 -7.03 0.16 -10.96
N THR A 43 -6.04 1.01 -11.15
CA THR A 43 -4.76 0.61 -11.72
C THR A 43 -4.03 -0.39 -10.83
N VAL A 44 -3.94 -0.11 -9.54
CA VAL A 44 -3.26 -0.99 -8.58
C VAL A 44 -4.00 -2.32 -8.45
N LEU A 45 -5.33 -2.27 -8.33
CA LEU A 45 -6.14 -3.49 -8.26
C LEU A 45 -5.94 -4.37 -9.49
N SER A 46 -5.90 -3.77 -10.67
CA SER A 46 -5.68 -4.50 -11.92
C SER A 46 -4.36 -5.26 -11.91
N LEU A 47 -3.31 -4.65 -11.36
CA LEU A 47 -1.99 -5.31 -11.27
C LEU A 47 -2.02 -6.47 -10.28
N PHE A 48 -2.67 -6.32 -9.14
CA PHE A 48 -2.86 -7.44 -8.21
C PHE A 48 -3.71 -8.56 -8.84
N ASP A 49 -4.76 -8.19 -9.58
CA ASP A 49 -5.60 -9.17 -10.28
C ASP A 49 -4.82 -9.94 -11.35
N GLN A 50 -3.76 -9.35 -11.90
CA GLN A 50 -2.86 -10.02 -12.84
C GLN A 50 -1.87 -10.96 -12.16
N GLY A 51 -1.90 -11.07 -10.84
CA GLY A 51 -1.09 -12.01 -10.09
C GLY A 51 0.19 -11.41 -9.49
N LYS A 52 0.38 -10.10 -9.54
CA LYS A 52 1.55 -9.48 -8.91
C LYS A 52 1.45 -9.58 -7.38
N SER A 53 2.58 -9.93 -6.75
CA SER A 53 2.67 -9.96 -5.29
C SER A 53 2.88 -8.56 -4.72
N MET A 54 2.66 -8.42 -3.42
CA MET A 54 2.93 -7.15 -2.73
C MET A 54 4.40 -6.75 -2.89
N GLN A 55 5.33 -7.72 -2.84
CA GLN A 55 6.75 -7.43 -3.02
C GLN A 55 7.07 -6.98 -4.43
N GLU A 56 6.46 -7.60 -5.45
CA GLU A 56 6.63 -7.18 -6.84
C GLU A 56 6.08 -5.77 -7.07
N MET A 57 4.92 -5.45 -6.47
CA MET A 57 4.36 -4.10 -6.54
C MET A 57 5.26 -3.09 -5.85
N SER A 58 5.83 -3.46 -4.71
CA SER A 58 6.75 -2.59 -3.97
C SER A 58 8.02 -2.31 -4.78
N GLN A 59 8.56 -3.33 -5.43
CA GLN A 59 9.72 -3.17 -6.30
C GLN A 59 9.39 -2.25 -7.48
N LEU A 60 8.21 -2.41 -8.06
CA LEU A 60 7.78 -1.53 -9.15
C LEU A 60 7.70 -0.07 -8.71
N ALA A 61 7.16 0.19 -7.52
CA ALA A 61 7.09 1.55 -6.99
C ALA A 61 8.49 2.16 -6.79
N LEU A 62 9.43 1.37 -6.31
CA LEU A 62 10.83 1.80 -6.16
C LEU A 62 11.46 2.08 -7.54
N ASP A 63 11.26 1.20 -8.50
CA ASP A 63 11.82 1.33 -9.84
C ASP A 63 11.28 2.56 -10.57
N LEU A 64 10.01 2.89 -10.34
CA LEU A 64 9.37 4.07 -10.95
C LEU A 64 9.64 5.37 -10.19
N GLY A 65 10.35 5.30 -9.05
CA GLY A 65 10.63 6.48 -8.24
C GLY A 65 9.42 7.05 -7.50
N LEU A 66 8.39 6.24 -7.28
CA LEU A 66 7.20 6.66 -6.54
C LEU A 66 7.49 6.82 -5.05
N ILE A 67 8.51 6.13 -4.56
CA ILE A 67 9.00 6.26 -3.19
C ILE A 67 10.53 6.17 -3.23
N THR A 68 11.19 6.81 -2.28
CA THR A 68 12.66 6.86 -2.24
C THR A 68 13.26 5.47 -1.98
N SER A 69 14.44 5.21 -2.56
CA SER A 69 15.23 4.00 -2.29
C SER A 69 16.35 4.22 -1.28
N ASP A 70 16.51 5.43 -0.77
CA ASP A 70 17.46 5.70 0.31
C ASP A 70 16.94 5.11 1.62
N ASN A 71 17.71 4.24 2.27
CA ASN A 71 17.23 3.45 3.41
C ASN A 71 16.69 4.32 4.56
N THR A 72 17.42 5.34 4.95
CA THR A 72 16.99 6.22 6.06
C THR A 72 15.75 7.03 5.68
N ALA A 73 15.74 7.61 4.49
CA ALA A 73 14.59 8.36 4.00
C ALA A 73 13.37 7.46 3.81
N LEU A 74 13.58 6.24 3.32
CA LEU A 74 12.51 5.25 3.15
C LEU A 74 11.88 4.89 4.49
N ALA A 75 12.71 4.60 5.49
CA ALA A 75 12.24 4.27 6.84
C ALA A 75 11.36 5.39 7.41
N LYS A 76 11.82 6.62 7.29
CA LYS A 76 11.08 7.79 7.80
C LYS A 76 9.79 8.04 7.02
N THR A 77 9.84 7.93 5.70
CA THR A 77 8.67 8.13 4.85
C THR A 77 7.58 7.10 5.15
N VAL A 78 7.96 5.84 5.22
CA VAL A 78 7.01 4.76 5.49
C VAL A 78 6.40 4.91 6.88
N PHE A 79 7.20 5.24 7.88
CA PHE A 79 6.68 5.50 9.22
C PHE A 79 5.60 6.60 9.21
N LYS A 80 5.90 7.73 8.56
CA LYS A 80 4.95 8.84 8.49
C LYS A 80 3.69 8.46 7.72
N ASN A 81 3.82 7.69 6.65
CA ASN A 81 2.68 7.26 5.85
C ASN A 81 1.76 6.32 6.65
N VAL A 82 2.34 5.34 7.33
CA VAL A 82 1.57 4.32 8.06
C VAL A 82 0.85 4.93 9.26
N PHE A 83 1.53 5.80 10.01
CA PHE A 83 0.97 6.40 11.21
C PHE A 83 0.26 7.73 10.97
N ASN A 84 0.18 8.15 9.71
CA ASN A 84 -0.50 9.40 9.31
C ASN A 84 0.01 10.59 10.14
N THR A 85 1.32 10.74 10.20
CA THR A 85 1.98 11.79 10.98
C THR A 85 3.03 12.50 10.13
N THR A 86 3.36 13.73 10.51
CA THR A 86 4.48 14.47 9.90
C THR A 86 5.75 14.38 10.72
N ALA A 87 5.70 13.76 11.90
CA ALA A 87 6.83 13.61 12.79
C ALA A 87 7.68 12.40 12.38
N ASP A 88 9.01 12.60 12.38
CA ASP A 88 9.94 11.48 12.14
C ASP A 88 9.89 10.50 13.32
N PRO A 89 10.18 9.21 13.08
CA PRO A 89 10.40 8.27 14.17
C PRO A 89 11.64 8.67 14.97
N ASP A 90 11.73 8.24 16.24
CA ASP A 90 12.94 8.49 17.01
C ASP A 90 14.14 7.76 16.41
N GLN A 91 15.34 8.12 16.88
CA GLN A 91 16.58 7.59 16.28
C GLN A 91 16.70 6.07 16.47
N ASN A 92 16.26 5.55 17.62
CA ASN A 92 16.32 4.11 17.88
C ASN A 92 15.41 3.32 16.93
N LEU A 93 14.21 3.81 16.71
CA LEU A 93 13.28 3.18 15.77
C LEU A 93 13.78 3.31 14.33
N THR A 94 14.28 4.49 13.96
CA THR A 94 14.86 4.68 12.63
C THR A 94 15.99 3.69 12.38
N ASN A 95 16.89 3.52 13.35
CA ASN A 95 17.99 2.57 13.22
C ASN A 95 17.50 1.13 13.05
N ALA A 96 16.47 0.75 13.80
CA ALA A 96 15.89 -0.60 13.68
C ALA A 96 15.25 -0.84 12.32
N LEU A 97 14.54 0.15 11.80
CA LEU A 97 13.92 0.06 10.47
C LEU A 97 14.98 -0.02 9.37
N VAL A 98 16.02 0.80 9.46
CA VAL A 98 17.13 0.78 8.50
C VAL A 98 17.85 -0.56 8.52
N GLU A 99 18.07 -1.13 9.71
CA GLU A 99 18.68 -2.45 9.84
C GLU A 99 17.84 -3.53 9.15
N PHE A 100 16.51 -3.47 9.32
CA PHE A 100 15.61 -4.41 8.63
C PHE A 100 15.74 -4.27 7.11
N ILE A 101 15.78 -3.03 6.61
CA ILE A 101 15.93 -2.77 5.17
C ILE A 101 17.27 -3.32 4.66
N GLU A 102 18.35 -3.10 5.40
CA GLU A 102 19.67 -3.60 5.01
C GLU A 102 19.73 -5.14 4.95
N GLN A 103 19.04 -5.81 5.88
CA GLN A 103 19.04 -7.26 5.97
C GLN A 103 18.09 -7.92 4.96
N ASN A 104 16.98 -7.28 4.62
CA ASN A 104 15.91 -7.90 3.85
C ASN A 104 15.66 -7.26 2.48
N GLY A 105 16.14 -6.04 2.27
CA GLY A 105 15.88 -5.27 1.07
C GLY A 105 14.67 -4.35 1.21
N ASP A 106 14.67 -3.30 0.40
CA ASP A 106 13.63 -2.26 0.43
C ASP A 106 12.25 -2.78 -0.01
N ALA A 107 12.19 -3.57 -1.08
CA ALA A 107 10.91 -4.12 -1.55
C ALA A 107 10.27 -5.03 -0.50
N LYS A 108 11.05 -5.86 0.18
CA LYS A 108 10.53 -6.73 1.23
C LYS A 108 10.08 -5.93 2.45
N PHE A 109 10.81 -4.87 2.79
CA PHE A 109 10.41 -3.95 3.85
C PHE A 109 9.04 -3.34 3.56
N LEU A 110 8.85 -2.80 2.36
CA LEU A 110 7.57 -2.21 1.95
C LEU A 110 6.44 -3.22 1.99
N ALA A 111 6.68 -4.42 1.46
CA ALA A 111 5.67 -5.48 1.45
C ALA A 111 5.26 -5.90 2.86
N THR A 112 6.24 -6.00 3.76
CA THR A 112 5.99 -6.37 5.16
C THR A 112 5.16 -5.31 5.86
N VAL A 113 5.53 -4.04 5.70
CA VAL A 113 4.79 -2.92 6.32
C VAL A 113 3.40 -2.80 5.73
N ALA A 114 3.25 -2.99 4.42
CA ALA A 114 1.93 -2.94 3.79
C ALA A 114 0.97 -3.97 4.40
N GLY A 115 1.45 -5.17 4.69
CA GLY A 115 0.65 -6.19 5.36
C GLY A 115 0.23 -5.81 6.79
N LEU A 116 0.93 -4.86 7.40
CA LEU A 116 0.63 -4.37 8.76
C LEU A 116 -0.05 -3.00 8.74
N ASN A 117 -0.39 -2.48 7.57
CA ASN A 117 -0.95 -1.12 7.45
C ASN A 117 -2.28 -1.00 8.19
N ILE A 118 -2.30 -0.16 9.21
CA ILE A 118 -3.47 0.04 10.08
C ILE A 118 -4.42 1.13 9.57
N ASN A 119 -4.07 1.80 8.48
CA ASN A 119 -4.85 2.92 7.95
C ASN A 119 -5.93 2.50 6.95
N VAL A 120 -6.15 1.19 6.81
CA VAL A 120 -7.20 0.66 5.94
C VAL A 120 -8.50 0.55 6.74
N ASP A 121 -9.58 1.08 6.18
CA ASP A 121 -10.91 0.95 6.76
C ASP A 121 -11.47 -0.44 6.47
N LEU A 122 -11.13 -1.39 7.33
CA LEU A 122 -11.58 -2.77 7.16
C LEU A 122 -13.10 -2.92 7.33
N VAL A 123 -13.70 -2.11 8.21
CA VAL A 123 -15.16 -2.17 8.43
C VAL A 123 -15.89 -1.68 7.17
N GLY A 124 -15.50 -0.54 6.65
CA GLY A 124 -16.09 -0.02 5.42
C GLY A 124 -15.86 -0.93 4.23
N LEU A 125 -14.67 -1.50 4.10
CA LEU A 125 -14.33 -2.43 3.05
C LEU A 125 -15.20 -3.69 3.10
N GLN A 126 -15.44 -4.23 4.30
CA GLN A 126 -16.26 -5.42 4.47
C GLN A 126 -17.73 -5.17 4.19
N GLN A 127 -18.23 -3.96 4.48
CA GLN A 127 -19.65 -3.63 4.30
C GLN A 127 -19.98 -3.19 2.89
N SER A 128 -19.14 -2.41 2.25
CA SER A 128 -19.47 -1.76 0.97
C SER A 128 -18.46 -2.04 -0.14
N GLY A 129 -17.35 -2.72 0.18
CA GLY A 129 -16.30 -2.98 -0.79
C GLY A 129 -15.44 -1.76 -1.08
N MET A 130 -14.52 -1.91 -2.03
CA MET A 130 -13.62 -0.83 -2.44
C MET A 130 -14.06 -0.27 -3.78
N GLU A 131 -14.38 1.03 -3.82
CA GLU A 131 -14.69 1.72 -5.07
C GLU A 131 -13.40 1.97 -5.87
N PHE A 132 -13.50 1.86 -7.19
CA PHE A 132 -12.40 2.16 -8.09
C PHE A 132 -12.96 2.50 -9.48
N ILE A 133 -12.08 2.98 -10.34
CA ILE A 133 -12.42 3.25 -11.75
C ILE A 133 -11.54 2.43 -12.69
#